data_7d5b0ef78950383cf9bb76404dfd019d
#
_entry.id   7d5b0ef78950383cf9bb76404dfd019d
#
_cell.length_a   1.000
_cell.length_b   1.000
_cell.length_c   1.000
_cell.angle_alpha   90.00
_cell.angle_beta   90.00
_cell.angle_gamma   90.00
#
_symmetry.space_group_name_H-M   'P 1'
#
loop_
_entity.id
_entity.type
_entity.pdbx_description
1 polymer ?
#
loop_
_entity_poly.entity_id
_entity_poly.type
_entity_poly.pdbx_seq_one_letter_code
_entity_poly.pdbx_strand_id
1 'polypeptide(L)'
;IFLLGPLIFIATSGSDSLGNEYVLMVYNMLGIKDFDVFFIIVVMTTGLIILLGGFISAFSVILLSRIATQSGVILGNKLFRHYIFQKWPFYLETSKNKMINEIYQETSRVTQNFLVPLLMINKSIITTSFIIIGLLFVDIKLTAAFFLFLSIIYILMYLLFRQRLYKNSELLTAAHEERLDFLNDVFVSMKQIKIWGNENYFLSGFHVASQKWGSIYRQNLNIALLPRYLVETCILVGAVFFIYFSFSSDINF
;
A
#
# COMPACT_ATOMS: atom_id res chain seq x y z
N ILE A 1 -7.79 12.34 -10.02
CA ILE A 1 -9.01 11.73 -10.63
C ILE A 1 -10.22 12.62 -10.35
N PHE A 2 -10.43 13.11 -9.11
CA PHE A 2 -11.58 13.94 -8.74
C PHE A 2 -11.66 15.25 -9.56
N LEU A 3 -10.53 15.90 -9.83
CA LEU A 3 -10.47 17.09 -10.67
C LEU A 3 -10.77 16.85 -12.16
N LEU A 4 -10.70 15.61 -12.61
CA LEU A 4 -11.02 15.26 -14.01
C LEU A 4 -12.51 15.25 -14.27
N GLY A 5 -13.36 14.99 -13.27
CA GLY A 5 -14.82 14.98 -13.42
C GLY A 5 -15.39 16.31 -13.93
N PRO A 6 -15.16 17.43 -13.23
CA PRO A 6 -15.58 18.76 -13.71
C PRO A 6 -14.98 19.13 -15.06
N LEU A 7 -13.72 18.76 -15.32
CA LEU A 7 -13.06 19.03 -16.59
C LEU A 7 -13.71 18.24 -17.74
N ILE A 8 -14.01 16.96 -17.53
CA ILE A 8 -14.73 16.13 -18.53
C ILE A 8 -16.13 16.68 -18.78
N PHE A 9 -16.84 17.10 -17.72
CA PHE A 9 -18.15 17.71 -17.83
C PHE A 9 -18.12 19.00 -18.70
N ILE A 10 -17.19 19.91 -18.44
CA ILE A 10 -17.02 21.11 -19.25
C ILE A 10 -16.62 20.79 -20.68
N ALA A 11 -15.76 19.77 -20.89
CA ALA A 11 -15.32 19.34 -22.21
C ALA A 11 -16.43 18.70 -23.05
N THR A 12 -17.35 17.95 -22.40
CA THR A 12 -18.45 17.26 -23.11
C THR A 12 -19.67 18.14 -23.33
N SER A 13 -19.98 19.04 -22.40
CA SER A 13 -21.15 19.93 -22.46
C SER A 13 -20.88 21.25 -23.20
N GLY A 14 -19.61 21.57 -23.47
CA GLY A 14 -19.25 22.81 -24.17
C GLY A 14 -19.81 24.05 -23.47
N SER A 15 -20.36 25.00 -24.25
CA SER A 15 -20.99 26.23 -23.75
C SER A 15 -22.22 25.97 -22.86
N ASP A 16 -22.88 24.80 -22.98
CA ASP A 16 -24.05 24.43 -22.18
C ASP A 16 -23.64 24.15 -20.70
N SER A 17 -22.35 23.90 -20.46
CA SER A 17 -21.80 23.79 -19.10
C SER A 17 -21.97 25.07 -18.26
N LEU A 18 -22.14 26.22 -18.88
CA LEU A 18 -22.44 27.49 -18.21
C LEU A 18 -23.83 27.54 -17.54
N GLY A 19 -24.71 26.57 -17.84
CA GLY A 19 -25.95 26.34 -17.09
C GLY A 19 -25.75 25.87 -15.65
N ASN A 20 -24.56 25.36 -15.33
CA ASN A 20 -24.22 24.97 -13.97
C ASN A 20 -23.75 26.18 -13.15
N GLU A 21 -24.39 26.38 -11.99
CA GLU A 21 -24.17 27.53 -11.10
C GLU A 21 -22.70 27.69 -10.69
N TYR A 22 -22.00 26.60 -10.42
CA TYR A 22 -20.59 26.60 -10.04
C TYR A 22 -19.65 26.96 -11.19
N VAL A 23 -19.93 26.48 -12.40
CA VAL A 23 -19.15 26.82 -13.61
C VAL A 23 -19.34 28.28 -13.95
N LEU A 24 -20.57 28.74 -13.89
CA LEU A 24 -20.94 30.15 -14.15
C LEU A 24 -20.26 31.09 -13.15
N MET A 25 -20.21 30.72 -11.86
CA MET A 25 -19.54 31.51 -10.83
C MET A 25 -18.03 31.65 -11.13
N VAL A 26 -17.34 30.58 -11.49
CA VAL A 26 -15.92 30.59 -11.85
C VAL A 26 -15.70 31.39 -13.15
N TYR A 27 -16.57 31.23 -14.14
CA TYR A 27 -16.52 31.96 -15.40
C TYR A 27 -16.62 33.44 -15.19
N ASN A 28 -17.59 33.89 -14.37
CA ASN A 28 -17.80 35.32 -14.03
C ASN A 28 -16.66 35.89 -13.17
N MET A 29 -16.09 35.07 -12.26
CA MET A 29 -14.94 35.47 -11.43
C MET A 29 -13.69 35.75 -12.27
N LEU A 30 -13.48 34.98 -13.34
CA LEU A 30 -12.34 35.15 -14.24
C LEU A 30 -12.54 36.32 -15.25
N GLY A 31 -13.77 36.81 -15.42
CA GLY A 31 -14.08 37.96 -16.29
C GLY A 31 -13.82 37.68 -17.78
N ILE A 32 -13.82 36.45 -18.20
CA ILE A 32 -13.50 36.02 -19.56
C ILE A 32 -14.79 36.03 -20.38
N LYS A 33 -14.72 36.57 -21.62
CA LYS A 33 -15.90 36.63 -22.52
C LYS A 33 -15.98 35.44 -23.48
N ASP A 34 -14.84 34.80 -23.78
CA ASP A 34 -14.76 33.68 -24.72
C ASP A 34 -14.69 32.37 -23.98
N PHE A 35 -15.60 31.44 -24.30
CA PHE A 35 -15.65 30.10 -23.69
C PHE A 35 -14.39 29.26 -23.98
N ASP A 36 -13.83 29.40 -25.18
CA ASP A 36 -12.61 28.63 -25.55
C ASP A 36 -11.40 29.06 -24.70
N VAL A 37 -11.26 30.35 -24.43
CA VAL A 37 -10.21 30.88 -23.54
C VAL A 37 -10.43 30.38 -22.10
N PHE A 38 -11.67 30.38 -21.63
CA PHE A 38 -12.05 29.85 -20.32
C PHE A 38 -11.68 28.38 -20.21
N PHE A 39 -12.05 27.57 -21.21
CA PHE A 39 -11.75 26.15 -21.24
C PHE A 39 -10.22 25.86 -21.17
N ILE A 40 -9.43 26.57 -21.98
CA ILE A 40 -7.96 26.47 -21.97
C ILE A 40 -7.41 26.79 -20.58
N ILE A 41 -7.89 27.81 -19.93
CA ILE A 41 -7.42 28.21 -18.58
C ILE A 41 -7.78 27.13 -17.56
N VAL A 42 -8.99 26.57 -17.61
CA VAL A 42 -9.42 25.48 -16.72
C VAL A 42 -8.56 24.24 -16.93
N VAL A 43 -8.28 23.86 -18.17
CA VAL A 43 -7.40 22.72 -18.50
C VAL A 43 -5.99 22.95 -17.96
N MET A 44 -5.41 24.12 -18.23
CA MET A 44 -4.05 24.47 -17.79
C MET A 44 -3.93 24.52 -16.26
N THR A 45 -4.90 25.14 -15.58
CA THR A 45 -4.91 25.23 -14.12
C THR A 45 -5.10 23.86 -13.47
N THR A 46 -6.00 23.04 -14.01
CA THR A 46 -6.20 21.65 -13.53
C THR A 46 -4.95 20.81 -13.75
N GLY A 47 -4.32 20.92 -14.92
CA GLY A 47 -3.05 20.24 -15.20
C GLY A 47 -1.94 20.65 -14.25
N LEU A 48 -1.81 21.95 -13.97
CA LEU A 48 -0.83 22.49 -13.03
C LEU A 48 -1.07 21.98 -11.59
N ILE A 49 -2.32 21.95 -11.14
CA ILE A 49 -2.68 21.44 -9.81
C ILE A 49 -2.34 19.95 -9.70
N ILE A 50 -2.63 19.14 -10.73
CA ILE A 50 -2.29 17.72 -10.75
C ILE A 50 -0.77 17.52 -10.70
N LEU A 51 -0.01 18.29 -11.47
CA LEU A 51 1.46 18.23 -11.46
C LEU A 51 2.02 18.61 -10.08
N LEU A 52 1.57 19.73 -9.50
CA LEU A 52 1.99 20.14 -8.16
C LEU A 52 1.64 19.09 -7.11
N GLY A 53 0.45 18.53 -7.15
CA GLY A 53 0.04 17.44 -6.25
C GLY A 53 0.92 16.21 -6.39
N GLY A 54 1.29 15.85 -7.62
CA GLY A 54 2.24 14.77 -7.90
C GLY A 54 3.63 15.03 -7.29
N PHE A 55 4.17 16.24 -7.48
CA PHE A 55 5.44 16.65 -6.88
C PHE A 55 5.41 16.64 -5.36
N ILE A 56 4.36 17.19 -4.74
CA ILE A 56 4.20 17.19 -3.27
C ILE A 56 4.11 15.73 -2.75
N SER A 57 3.38 14.87 -3.46
CA SER A 57 3.26 13.46 -3.07
C SER A 57 4.59 12.73 -3.18
N ALA A 58 5.35 12.92 -4.26
CA ALA A 58 6.67 12.33 -4.45
C ALA A 58 7.66 12.82 -3.38
N PHE A 59 7.70 14.13 -3.14
CA PHE A 59 8.53 14.72 -2.11
C PHE A 59 8.21 14.19 -0.70
N SER A 60 6.92 14.04 -0.39
CA SER A 60 6.47 13.45 0.88
C SER A 60 6.99 12.01 1.04
N VAL A 61 6.95 11.17 -0.02
CA VAL A 61 7.47 9.80 0.04
C VAL A 61 8.98 9.79 0.30
N ILE A 62 9.73 10.67 -0.35
CA ILE A 62 11.18 10.80 -0.15
C ILE A 62 11.50 11.18 1.31
N LEU A 63 10.80 12.17 1.85
CA LEU A 63 10.99 12.59 3.24
C LEU A 63 10.65 11.48 4.24
N LEU A 64 9.52 10.80 4.06
CA LEU A 64 9.09 9.71 4.95
C LEU A 64 10.06 8.53 4.91
N SER A 65 10.53 8.16 3.71
CA SER A 65 11.56 7.14 3.52
C SER A 65 12.85 7.51 4.24
N ARG A 66 13.29 8.78 4.13
CA ARG A 66 14.47 9.29 4.80
C ARG A 66 14.35 9.22 6.32
N ILE A 67 13.21 9.65 6.87
CA ILE A 67 12.93 9.60 8.32
C ILE A 67 12.94 8.15 8.81
N ALA A 68 12.26 7.23 8.10
CA ALA A 68 12.21 5.83 8.48
C ALA A 68 13.60 5.18 8.48
N THR A 69 14.38 5.37 7.41
CA THR A 69 15.72 4.79 7.31
C THR A 69 16.68 5.39 8.33
N GLN A 70 16.59 6.69 8.59
CA GLN A 70 17.41 7.32 9.61
C GLN A 70 17.07 6.84 11.01
N SER A 71 15.80 6.61 11.32
CA SER A 71 15.35 5.99 12.56
C SER A 71 15.90 4.56 12.71
N GLY A 72 15.93 3.79 11.63
CA GLY A 72 16.56 2.47 11.59
C GLY A 72 18.05 2.50 11.89
N VAL A 73 18.79 3.45 11.30
CA VAL A 73 20.23 3.66 11.60
C VAL A 73 20.44 4.00 13.07
N ILE A 74 19.62 4.90 13.64
CA ILE A 74 19.69 5.26 15.04
C ILE A 74 19.44 4.04 15.93
N LEU A 75 18.44 3.22 15.58
CA LEU A 75 18.13 1.99 16.31
C LEU A 75 19.29 1.00 16.27
N GLY A 76 19.86 0.74 15.10
CA GLY A 76 21.01 -0.14 14.92
C GLY A 76 22.23 0.34 15.72
N ASN A 77 22.52 1.64 15.68
CA ASN A 77 23.62 2.23 16.46
C ASN A 77 23.38 2.12 17.98
N LYS A 78 22.14 2.29 18.44
CA LYS A 78 21.79 2.11 19.86
C LYS A 78 21.96 0.65 20.30
N LEU A 79 21.51 -0.31 19.49
CA LEU A 79 21.69 -1.73 19.76
C LEU A 79 23.18 -2.12 19.77
N PHE A 80 23.93 -1.67 18.77
CA PHE A 80 25.37 -1.91 18.73
C PHE A 80 26.08 -1.34 19.95
N ARG A 81 25.77 -0.09 20.31
CA ARG A 81 26.28 0.55 21.51
C ARG A 81 25.90 -0.23 22.78
N HIS A 82 24.64 -0.66 22.90
CA HIS A 82 24.18 -1.47 24.02
C HIS A 82 25.00 -2.74 24.16
N TYR A 83 25.24 -3.46 23.07
CA TYR A 83 26.00 -4.69 23.11
C TYR A 83 27.48 -4.45 23.42
N ILE A 84 28.13 -3.45 22.83
CA ILE A 84 29.57 -3.23 23.01
C ILE A 84 29.95 -2.80 24.44
N PHE A 85 29.03 -2.20 25.18
CA PHE A 85 29.22 -1.79 26.56
C PHE A 85 28.75 -2.82 27.60
N GLN A 86 28.36 -4.03 27.20
CA GLN A 86 28.00 -5.11 28.10
C GLN A 86 29.25 -5.67 28.84
N LYS A 87 29.02 -6.22 30.04
CA LYS A 87 30.07 -6.89 30.81
C LYS A 87 30.47 -8.22 30.17
N TRP A 88 31.70 -8.66 30.35
CA TRP A 88 32.22 -9.92 29.78
C TRP A 88 31.34 -11.15 29.97
N PRO A 89 30.73 -11.41 31.14
CA PRO A 89 29.85 -12.59 31.31
C PRO A 89 28.70 -12.65 30.31
N PHE A 90 28.16 -11.50 29.89
CA PHE A 90 27.10 -11.44 28.88
C PHE A 90 27.50 -12.08 27.55
N TYR A 91 28.76 -11.93 27.12
CA TYR A 91 29.24 -12.52 25.87
C TYR A 91 29.48 -14.03 25.97
N LEU A 92 29.61 -14.56 27.18
CA LEU A 92 29.72 -16.00 27.40
C LEU A 92 28.36 -16.70 27.32
N GLU A 93 27.30 -16.00 27.69
CA GLU A 93 25.92 -16.52 27.72
C GLU A 93 25.15 -16.24 26.41
N THR A 94 25.53 -15.21 25.68
CA THR A 94 24.80 -14.77 24.48
C THR A 94 25.53 -15.17 23.23
N SER A 95 24.81 -15.86 22.31
CA SER A 95 25.36 -16.26 21.02
C SER A 95 25.76 -15.05 20.17
N LYS A 96 26.99 -15.08 19.63
CA LYS A 96 27.50 -14.07 18.68
C LYS A 96 26.55 -13.88 17.49
N ASN A 97 26.02 -14.98 16.94
CA ASN A 97 25.12 -14.94 15.79
C ASN A 97 23.80 -14.23 16.14
N LYS A 98 23.30 -14.40 17.36
CA LYS A 98 22.11 -13.70 17.83
C LYS A 98 22.32 -12.18 17.86
N MET A 99 23.42 -11.70 18.45
CA MET A 99 23.73 -10.27 18.48
C MET A 99 23.88 -9.67 17.09
N ILE A 100 24.58 -10.36 16.16
CA ILE A 100 24.72 -9.91 14.78
C ILE A 100 23.36 -9.85 14.09
N ASN A 101 22.53 -10.88 14.27
CA ASN A 101 21.21 -10.94 13.68
C ASN A 101 20.31 -9.80 14.18
N GLU A 102 20.31 -9.52 15.46
CA GLU A 102 19.51 -8.43 16.04
C GLU A 102 19.95 -7.06 15.54
N ILE A 103 21.26 -6.80 15.45
CA ILE A 103 21.75 -5.51 14.95
C ILE A 103 21.47 -5.34 13.47
N TYR A 104 21.65 -6.37 12.67
CA TYR A 104 21.60 -6.26 11.21
C TYR A 104 20.21 -6.60 10.64
N GLN A 105 19.71 -7.80 10.91
CA GLN A 105 18.45 -8.26 10.29
C GLN A 105 17.21 -7.71 10.98
N GLU A 106 17.15 -7.77 12.32
CA GLU A 106 15.95 -7.32 13.03
C GLU A 106 15.78 -5.81 12.95
N THR A 107 16.87 -5.04 12.98
CA THR A 107 16.81 -3.59 12.74
C THR A 107 16.31 -3.26 11.35
N SER A 108 16.78 -3.98 10.31
CA SER A 108 16.30 -3.82 8.94
C SER A 108 14.82 -4.22 8.82
N ARG A 109 14.42 -5.31 9.46
CA ARG A 109 13.05 -5.80 9.49
C ARG A 109 12.10 -4.79 10.13
N VAL A 110 12.46 -4.24 11.29
CA VAL A 110 11.69 -3.19 11.97
C VAL A 110 11.58 -1.95 11.09
N THR A 111 12.67 -1.55 10.45
CA THR A 111 12.66 -0.37 9.58
C THR A 111 11.74 -0.57 8.38
N GLN A 112 11.87 -1.67 7.65
CA GLN A 112 11.17 -1.90 6.38
C GLN A 112 9.72 -2.37 6.59
N ASN A 113 9.46 -3.22 7.57
CA ASN A 113 8.16 -3.84 7.75
C ASN A 113 7.28 -3.16 8.79
N PHE A 114 7.84 -2.23 9.59
CA PHE A 114 7.09 -1.50 10.59
C PHE A 114 7.19 0.02 10.40
N LEU A 115 8.38 0.62 10.43
CA LEU A 115 8.52 2.09 10.39
C LEU A 115 8.06 2.67 9.05
N VAL A 116 8.49 2.10 7.92
CA VAL A 116 8.10 2.58 6.59
C VAL A 116 6.59 2.47 6.38
N PRO A 117 5.95 1.31 6.59
CA PRO A 117 4.49 1.19 6.46
C PRO A 117 3.72 2.09 7.42
N LEU A 118 4.18 2.25 8.67
CA LEU A 118 3.53 3.13 9.65
C LEU A 118 3.48 4.58 9.17
N LEU A 119 4.60 5.10 8.65
CA LEU A 119 4.66 6.46 8.11
C LEU A 119 3.81 6.60 6.84
N MET A 120 3.77 5.57 5.99
CA MET A 120 2.91 5.55 4.79
C MET A 120 1.43 5.54 5.14
N ILE A 121 1.02 4.81 6.18
CA ILE A 121 -0.36 4.83 6.69
C ILE A 121 -0.73 6.24 7.16
N ASN A 122 0.12 6.91 7.95
CA ASN A 122 -0.14 8.28 8.39
C ASN A 122 -0.32 9.24 7.21
N LYS A 123 0.56 9.15 6.19
CA LYS A 123 0.39 9.92 4.95
C LYS A 123 -0.97 9.64 4.29
N SER A 124 -1.34 8.37 4.18
CA SER A 124 -2.60 7.96 3.54
C SER A 124 -3.82 8.46 4.31
N ILE A 125 -3.80 8.41 5.64
CA ILE A 125 -4.87 8.96 6.49
C ILE A 125 -5.05 10.45 6.23
N ILE A 126 -3.95 11.23 6.26
CA ILE A 126 -4.01 12.66 6.02
C ILE A 126 -4.59 12.96 4.63
N THR A 127 -4.06 12.30 3.59
CA THR A 127 -4.52 12.49 2.22
C THR A 127 -6.00 12.14 2.06
N THR A 128 -6.43 11.00 2.62
CA THR A 128 -7.83 10.55 2.58
C THR A 128 -8.75 11.53 3.33
N SER A 129 -8.31 12.05 4.48
CA SER A 129 -9.09 13.05 5.23
C SER A 129 -9.35 14.31 4.41
N PHE A 130 -8.33 14.82 3.72
CA PHE A 130 -8.51 15.98 2.83
C PHE A 130 -9.47 15.68 1.66
N ILE A 131 -9.42 14.48 1.08
CA ILE A 131 -10.34 14.06 0.01
C ILE A 131 -11.77 13.99 0.55
N ILE A 132 -11.97 13.39 1.75
CA ILE A 132 -13.28 13.30 2.39
C ILE A 132 -13.86 14.70 2.64
N ILE A 133 -13.06 15.59 3.23
CA ILE A 133 -13.48 16.97 3.50
C ILE A 133 -13.89 17.66 2.18
N GLY A 134 -13.08 17.54 1.13
CA GLY A 134 -13.40 18.11 -0.18
C GLY A 134 -14.72 17.56 -0.77
N LEU A 135 -14.97 16.26 -0.65
CA LEU A 135 -16.21 15.64 -1.12
C LEU A 135 -17.44 16.07 -0.31
N LEU A 136 -17.29 16.27 1.00
CA LEU A 136 -18.40 16.75 1.85
C LEU A 136 -18.85 18.16 1.49
N PHE A 137 -17.95 19.00 0.96
CA PHE A 137 -18.34 20.34 0.47
C PHE A 137 -19.14 20.28 -0.85
N VAL A 138 -19.03 19.20 -1.62
CA VAL A 138 -19.77 19.05 -2.90
C VAL A 138 -21.19 18.55 -2.64
N ASP A 139 -21.32 17.39 -2.01
CA ASP A 139 -22.60 16.80 -1.65
C ASP A 139 -22.44 15.82 -0.48
N ILE A 140 -23.03 16.16 0.66
CA ILE A 140 -22.97 15.35 1.89
C ILE A 140 -23.68 14.00 1.70
N LYS A 141 -24.85 13.97 1.02
CA LYS A 141 -25.65 12.75 0.89
C LYS A 141 -24.97 11.76 -0.02
N LEU A 142 -24.46 12.20 -1.15
CA LEU A 142 -23.75 11.38 -2.12
C LEU A 142 -22.43 10.87 -1.56
N THR A 143 -21.70 11.71 -0.85
CA THR A 143 -20.44 11.34 -0.17
C THR A 143 -20.69 10.29 0.90
N ALA A 144 -21.72 10.47 1.76
CA ALA A 144 -22.06 9.52 2.80
C ALA A 144 -22.47 8.17 2.22
N ALA A 145 -23.29 8.15 1.17
CA ALA A 145 -23.70 6.92 0.48
C ALA A 145 -22.50 6.17 -0.12
N PHE A 146 -21.57 6.89 -0.74
CA PHE A 146 -20.35 6.32 -1.33
C PHE A 146 -19.42 5.71 -0.25
N PHE A 147 -19.21 6.42 0.86
CA PHE A 147 -18.40 5.89 1.97
C PHE A 147 -19.06 4.70 2.65
N LEU A 148 -20.37 4.69 2.81
CA LEU A 148 -21.10 3.57 3.36
C LEU A 148 -20.96 2.34 2.47
N PHE A 149 -21.10 2.51 1.16
CA PHE A 149 -20.90 1.45 0.17
C PHE A 149 -19.47 0.88 0.22
N LEU A 150 -18.44 1.72 0.23
CA LEU A 150 -17.05 1.28 0.35
C LEU A 150 -16.78 0.57 1.67
N SER A 151 -17.32 1.08 2.77
CA SER A 151 -17.17 0.47 4.11
C SER A 151 -17.76 -0.93 4.16
N ILE A 152 -18.93 -1.14 3.57
CA ILE A 152 -19.58 -2.46 3.50
C ILE A 152 -18.69 -3.44 2.71
N ILE A 153 -18.19 -3.03 1.54
CA ILE A 153 -17.30 -3.86 0.73
C ILE A 153 -16.05 -4.24 1.51
N TYR A 154 -15.43 -3.26 2.18
CA TYR A 154 -14.20 -3.49 2.92
C TYR A 154 -14.39 -4.41 4.12
N ILE A 155 -15.49 -4.24 4.88
CA ILE A 155 -15.87 -5.11 6.00
C ILE A 155 -16.12 -6.54 5.51
N LEU A 156 -16.86 -6.69 4.41
CA LEU A 156 -17.15 -8.01 3.82
C LEU A 156 -15.85 -8.72 3.42
N MET A 157 -14.95 -8.01 2.73
CA MET A 157 -13.63 -8.54 2.35
C MET A 157 -12.79 -8.92 3.56
N TYR A 158 -12.75 -8.07 4.59
CA TYR A 158 -12.03 -8.36 5.81
C TYR A 158 -12.53 -9.64 6.49
N LEU A 159 -13.85 -9.81 6.62
CA LEU A 159 -14.43 -11.00 7.22
C LEU A 159 -14.14 -12.28 6.41
N LEU A 160 -14.17 -12.20 5.08
CA LEU A 160 -13.89 -13.33 4.19
C LEU A 160 -12.41 -13.78 4.25
N PHE A 161 -11.47 -12.85 4.31
CA PHE A 161 -10.05 -13.15 4.18
C PHE A 161 -9.30 -13.27 5.51
N ARG A 162 -9.79 -12.69 6.59
CA ARG A 162 -9.14 -12.66 7.92
C ARG A 162 -8.72 -14.03 8.42
N GLN A 163 -9.63 -15.01 8.42
CA GLN A 163 -9.35 -16.34 8.95
C GLN A 163 -8.30 -17.08 8.12
N ARG A 164 -8.38 -16.95 6.79
CA ARG A 164 -7.42 -17.56 5.87
C ARG A 164 -6.03 -16.92 6.01
N LEU A 165 -5.98 -15.62 6.18
CA LEU A 165 -4.72 -14.88 6.36
C LEU A 165 -4.03 -15.31 7.66
N TYR A 166 -4.78 -15.42 8.76
CA TYR A 166 -4.26 -15.86 10.05
C TYR A 166 -3.67 -17.28 9.97
N LYS A 167 -4.46 -18.23 9.46
CA LYS A 167 -4.02 -19.63 9.30
C LYS A 167 -2.81 -19.78 8.39
N ASN A 168 -2.80 -19.05 7.27
CA ASN A 168 -1.66 -19.10 6.35
C ASN A 168 -0.41 -18.45 6.94
N SER A 169 -0.54 -17.46 7.81
CA SER A 169 0.62 -16.84 8.49
C SER A 169 1.30 -17.80 9.45
N GLU A 170 0.53 -18.59 10.21
CA GLU A 170 1.08 -19.66 11.09
C GLU A 170 1.80 -20.73 10.27
N LEU A 171 1.16 -21.21 9.19
CA LEU A 171 1.75 -22.20 8.28
C LEU A 171 3.02 -21.67 7.61
N LEU A 172 3.07 -20.38 7.27
CA LEU A 172 4.24 -19.76 6.67
C LEU A 172 5.42 -19.73 7.65
N THR A 173 5.16 -19.37 8.92
CA THR A 173 6.19 -19.37 9.96
C THR A 173 6.74 -20.78 10.18
N ALA A 174 5.87 -21.77 10.34
CA ALA A 174 6.28 -23.17 10.51
C ALA A 174 7.09 -23.70 9.30
N ALA A 175 6.66 -23.39 8.08
CA ALA A 175 7.40 -23.80 6.88
C ALA A 175 8.75 -23.09 6.73
N HIS A 176 8.85 -21.85 7.24
CA HIS A 176 10.11 -21.12 7.27
C HIS A 176 11.10 -21.72 8.28
N GLU A 177 10.63 -22.07 9.47
CA GLU A 177 11.42 -22.74 10.51
C GLU A 177 11.90 -24.11 10.02
N GLU A 178 11.00 -24.95 9.50
CA GLU A 178 11.33 -26.27 8.94
C GLU A 178 12.45 -26.18 7.87
N ARG A 179 12.37 -25.16 7.01
CA ARG A 179 13.38 -24.93 5.97
C ARG A 179 14.72 -24.47 6.54
N LEU A 180 14.72 -23.64 7.59
CA LEU A 180 15.93 -23.19 8.27
C LEU A 180 16.59 -24.32 9.03
N ASP A 181 15.81 -25.13 9.75
CA ASP A 181 16.32 -26.29 10.51
C ASP A 181 16.96 -27.29 9.57
N PHE A 182 16.32 -27.56 8.42
CA PHE A 182 16.90 -28.44 7.40
C PHE A 182 18.27 -27.92 6.91
N LEU A 183 18.41 -26.60 6.66
CA LEU A 183 19.68 -26.02 6.28
C LEU A 183 20.73 -26.13 7.38
N ASN A 184 20.36 -25.88 8.63
CA ASN A 184 21.25 -26.03 9.76
C ASN A 184 21.76 -27.46 9.89
N ASP A 185 20.87 -28.44 9.80
CA ASP A 185 21.23 -29.89 9.88
C ASP A 185 22.18 -30.28 8.76
N VAL A 186 21.92 -29.84 7.53
CA VAL A 186 22.78 -30.09 6.37
C VAL A 186 24.17 -29.51 6.58
N PHE A 187 24.27 -28.25 6.99
CA PHE A 187 25.58 -27.60 7.15
C PHE A 187 26.35 -28.11 8.36
N VAL A 188 25.69 -28.52 9.43
CA VAL A 188 26.32 -29.20 10.57
C VAL A 188 26.86 -30.56 10.14
N SER A 189 26.13 -31.27 9.30
CA SER A 189 26.47 -32.64 8.84
C SER A 189 27.28 -32.65 7.54
N MET A 190 27.79 -31.51 7.06
CA MET A 190 28.41 -31.36 5.75
C MET A 190 29.58 -32.33 5.52
N LYS A 191 30.40 -32.57 6.56
CA LYS A 191 31.52 -33.50 6.49
C LYS A 191 31.05 -34.94 6.20
N GLN A 192 29.99 -35.41 6.88
CA GLN A 192 29.41 -36.72 6.65
C GLN A 192 28.80 -36.86 5.26
N ILE A 193 28.09 -35.81 4.81
CA ILE A 193 27.48 -35.76 3.48
C ILE A 193 28.53 -35.90 2.38
N LYS A 194 29.67 -35.22 2.54
CA LYS A 194 30.80 -35.30 1.60
C LYS A 194 31.49 -36.66 1.59
N ILE A 195 31.61 -37.32 2.75
CA ILE A 195 32.20 -38.66 2.85
C ILE A 195 31.30 -39.69 2.18
N TRP A 196 29.99 -39.60 2.34
CA TRP A 196 29.02 -40.54 1.80
C TRP A 196 28.63 -40.29 0.34
N GLY A 197 28.95 -39.12 -0.22
CA GLY A 197 28.64 -38.73 -1.61
C GLY A 197 27.14 -38.63 -1.87
N ASN A 198 26.34 -38.29 -0.85
CA ASN A 198 24.88 -38.33 -0.91
C ASN A 198 24.24 -36.94 -1.02
N GLU A 199 24.92 -35.99 -1.71
CA GLU A 199 24.50 -34.59 -1.85
C GLU A 199 23.12 -34.44 -2.51
N ASN A 200 22.82 -35.32 -3.49
CA ASN A 200 21.55 -35.26 -4.22
C ASN A 200 20.34 -35.56 -3.35
N TYR A 201 20.47 -36.38 -2.33
CA TYR A 201 19.41 -36.64 -1.36
C TYR A 201 19.07 -35.39 -0.57
N PHE A 202 20.07 -34.70 -0.05
CA PHE A 202 19.87 -33.46 0.69
C PHE A 202 19.40 -32.31 -0.21
N LEU A 203 19.85 -32.25 -1.46
CA LEU A 203 19.37 -31.30 -2.45
C LEU A 203 17.87 -31.49 -2.72
N SER A 204 17.43 -32.73 -2.92
CA SER A 204 16.02 -33.03 -3.14
C SER A 204 15.15 -32.72 -1.90
N GLY A 205 15.65 -33.02 -0.70
CA GLY A 205 14.97 -32.67 0.55
C GLY A 205 14.79 -31.17 0.73
N PHE A 206 15.83 -30.39 0.47
CA PHE A 206 15.73 -28.92 0.50
C PHE A 206 14.78 -28.37 -0.57
N HIS A 207 14.76 -28.99 -1.76
CA HIS A 207 13.82 -28.60 -2.81
C HIS A 207 12.37 -28.76 -2.37
N VAL A 208 12.04 -29.89 -1.74
CA VAL A 208 10.68 -30.14 -1.20
C VAL A 208 10.31 -29.13 -0.13
N ALA A 209 11.17 -28.87 0.86
CA ALA A 209 10.94 -27.87 1.90
C ALA A 209 10.78 -26.46 1.32
N SER A 210 11.58 -26.10 0.31
CA SER A 210 11.51 -24.82 -0.38
C SER A 210 10.24 -24.65 -1.21
N GLN A 211 9.78 -25.71 -1.89
CA GLN A 211 8.50 -25.70 -2.62
C GLN A 211 7.31 -25.55 -1.68
N LYS A 212 7.33 -26.26 -0.54
CA LYS A 212 6.29 -26.13 0.49
C LYS A 212 6.20 -24.69 0.99
N TRP A 213 7.31 -24.11 1.41
CA TRP A 213 7.38 -22.72 1.81
C TRP A 213 6.90 -21.76 0.68
N GLY A 214 7.40 -21.93 -0.53
CA GLY A 214 7.06 -21.08 -1.67
C GLY A 214 5.57 -21.12 -2.04
N SER A 215 4.93 -22.30 -1.92
CA SER A 215 3.49 -22.45 -2.17
C SER A 215 2.63 -21.71 -1.14
N ILE A 216 2.99 -21.80 0.14
CA ILE A 216 2.30 -21.12 1.23
C ILE A 216 2.54 -19.60 1.14
N TYR A 217 3.77 -19.17 0.86
CA TYR A 217 4.12 -17.75 0.67
C TYR A 217 3.33 -17.12 -0.47
N ARG A 218 3.23 -17.80 -1.62
CA ARG A 218 2.41 -17.35 -2.76
C ARG A 218 0.94 -17.22 -2.39
N GLN A 219 0.38 -18.20 -1.66
CA GLN A 219 -1.01 -18.11 -1.20
C GLN A 219 -1.22 -16.92 -0.28
N ASN A 220 -0.28 -16.65 0.63
CA ASN A 220 -0.34 -15.51 1.54
C ASN A 220 -0.28 -14.18 0.80
N LEU A 221 0.62 -14.06 -0.18
CA LEU A 221 0.70 -12.88 -1.06
C LEU A 221 -0.61 -12.65 -1.84
N ASN A 222 -1.17 -13.71 -2.42
CA ASN A 222 -2.41 -13.61 -3.18
C ASN A 222 -3.56 -13.13 -2.28
N ILE A 223 -3.71 -13.69 -1.07
CA ILE A 223 -4.74 -13.28 -0.12
C ILE A 223 -4.54 -11.82 0.32
N ALA A 224 -3.30 -11.36 0.48
CA ALA A 224 -3.00 -9.99 0.87
C ALA A 224 -3.29 -8.96 -0.24
N LEU A 225 -3.08 -9.33 -1.51
CA LEU A 225 -3.23 -8.44 -2.66
C LEU A 225 -4.64 -8.44 -3.27
N LEU A 226 -5.34 -9.59 -3.27
CA LEU A 226 -6.65 -9.75 -3.89
C LEU A 226 -7.70 -8.71 -3.44
N PRO A 227 -7.83 -8.37 -2.13
CA PRO A 227 -8.83 -7.41 -1.69
C PRO A 227 -8.72 -6.05 -2.39
N ARG A 228 -7.50 -5.59 -2.63
CA ARG A 228 -7.25 -4.31 -3.32
C ARG A 228 -7.83 -4.32 -4.73
N TYR A 229 -7.52 -5.34 -5.52
CA TYR A 229 -8.00 -5.43 -6.91
C TYR A 229 -9.52 -5.59 -7.00
N LEU A 230 -10.11 -6.34 -6.05
CA LEU A 230 -11.56 -6.50 -6.00
C LEU A 230 -12.26 -5.17 -5.69
N VAL A 231 -11.74 -4.41 -4.73
CA VAL A 231 -12.27 -3.07 -4.40
C VAL A 231 -12.14 -2.12 -5.60
N GLU A 232 -10.97 -2.08 -6.24
CA GLU A 232 -10.75 -1.25 -7.44
C GLU A 232 -11.75 -1.61 -8.56
N THR A 233 -11.97 -2.89 -8.82
CA THR A 233 -12.94 -3.37 -9.83
C THR A 233 -14.38 -3.00 -9.44
N CYS A 234 -14.77 -3.18 -8.17
CA CYS A 234 -16.10 -2.80 -7.70
C CYS A 234 -16.36 -1.29 -7.84
N ILE A 235 -15.35 -0.44 -7.58
CA ILE A 235 -15.47 1.00 -7.76
C ILE A 235 -15.68 1.35 -9.22
N LEU A 236 -14.91 0.75 -10.13
CA LEU A 236 -15.04 1.01 -11.59
C LEU A 236 -16.40 0.55 -12.12
N VAL A 237 -16.84 -0.66 -11.77
CA VAL A 237 -18.15 -1.18 -12.15
C VAL A 237 -19.26 -0.32 -11.55
N GLY A 238 -19.16 0.07 -10.29
CA GLY A 238 -20.12 0.98 -9.65
C GLY A 238 -20.21 2.35 -10.34
N ALA A 239 -19.07 2.90 -10.78
CA ALA A 239 -19.06 4.15 -11.53
C ALA A 239 -19.77 4.03 -12.89
N VAL A 240 -19.55 2.93 -13.63
CA VAL A 240 -20.24 2.66 -14.89
C VAL A 240 -21.76 2.53 -14.69
N PHE A 241 -22.19 1.79 -13.65
CA PHE A 241 -23.62 1.68 -13.31
C PHE A 241 -24.23 3.03 -12.93
N PHE A 242 -23.49 3.85 -12.18
CA PHE A 242 -23.95 5.18 -11.81
C PHE A 242 -24.15 6.08 -13.01
N ILE A 243 -23.21 6.09 -13.97
CA ILE A 243 -23.32 6.84 -15.23
C ILE A 243 -24.52 6.35 -16.04
N TYR A 244 -24.69 5.02 -16.17
CA TYR A 244 -25.83 4.46 -16.90
C TYR A 244 -27.17 4.86 -16.27
N PHE A 245 -27.27 4.82 -14.94
CA PHE A 245 -28.51 5.16 -14.24
C PHE A 245 -28.83 6.65 -14.31
N SER A 246 -27.81 7.50 -14.22
CA SER A 246 -27.94 8.95 -14.43
C SER A 246 -28.47 9.27 -15.81
N PHE A 247 -27.91 8.65 -16.83
CA PHE A 247 -28.36 8.84 -18.23
C PHE A 247 -29.77 8.33 -18.48
N SER A 248 -30.15 7.21 -17.81
CA SER A 248 -31.49 6.63 -17.94
C SER A 248 -32.57 7.42 -17.22
N SER A 249 -32.22 8.17 -16.15
CA SER A 249 -33.17 9.05 -15.47
C SER A 249 -33.42 10.38 -16.21
N ASP A 250 -32.49 10.84 -17.02
CA ASP A 250 -32.67 12.04 -17.87
C ASP A 250 -33.49 11.76 -19.15
N ILE A 251 -33.73 10.50 -19.51
CA ILE A 251 -34.54 10.10 -20.69
C ILE A 251 -36.05 10.05 -20.38
N ASN A 252 -36.45 10.17 -19.11
CA ASN A 252 -37.84 10.08 -18.67
C ASN A 252 -38.51 11.45 -18.39
N PHE A 253 -38.04 12.55 -19.05
CA PHE A 253 -38.73 13.85 -19.08
C PHE A 253 -38.96 14.37 -20.47
#